data_e918f07be966502f03d15fe1b8976e89
#
_entry.id   e918f07be966502f03d15fe1b8976e89
#
_cell.length_a   1.000
_cell.length_b   1.000
_cell.length_c   1.000
_cell.angle_alpha   90.00
_cell.angle_beta   90.00
_cell.angle_gamma   90.00
#
_symmetry.space_group_name_H-M   'P 1'
#
loop_
_entity.id
_entity.type
_entity.pdbx_description
1 polymer ?
#
loop_
_entity_poly.entity_id
_entity_poly.type
_entity_poly.pdbx_seq_one_letter_code
_entity_poly.pdbx_strand_id
1 'polypeptide(L)'
;MTGERLSVKEFIDIYHSFGDRSGDDFRILFDIPPAFQSVSTLAGNGSGKTCGIRNIIGVLSNGDISICGIGNVEKELLLGNVRTHSLESVWKFDETIRMIREDLPGKLGGVCRRCMFKKSCMGRCIAHTYHRTGKLLDGDLFCGEAYRLGFFPESRLI
;
A
#
# COMPACT_ATOMS: atom_id res chain seq x y z
N MET A 1 4.89 -25.22 0.29
CA MET A 1 3.55 -25.09 -0.27
C MET A 1 3.59 -23.91 -1.23
N THR A 2 3.73 -24.17 -2.53
CA THR A 2 3.58 -23.17 -3.59
C THR A 2 2.08 -22.94 -3.75
N GLY A 3 1.50 -22.09 -2.90
CA GLY A 3 0.12 -21.67 -3.07
C GLY A 3 0.01 -20.92 -4.38
N GLU A 4 -0.78 -21.40 -5.30
CA GLU A 4 -1.12 -20.69 -6.52
C GLU A 4 -1.77 -19.35 -6.11
N ARG A 5 -1.12 -18.27 -6.49
CA ARG A 5 -1.67 -16.93 -6.28
C ARG A 5 -2.72 -16.66 -7.35
N LEU A 6 -3.82 -16.07 -6.95
CA LEU A 6 -4.79 -15.55 -7.91
C LEU A 6 -4.10 -14.57 -8.87
N SER A 7 -4.35 -14.72 -10.16
CA SER A 7 -3.99 -13.71 -11.14
C SER A 7 -4.79 -12.43 -10.90
N VAL A 8 -4.30 -11.31 -11.42
CA VAL A 8 -5.00 -10.03 -11.35
C VAL A 8 -6.41 -10.14 -11.95
N LYS A 9 -6.56 -10.87 -13.06
CA LYS A 9 -7.86 -11.08 -13.70
C LYS A 9 -8.82 -11.84 -12.79
N GLU A 10 -8.39 -13.00 -12.25
CA GLU A 10 -9.22 -13.80 -11.34
C GLU A 10 -9.66 -13.00 -10.12
N PHE A 11 -8.75 -12.21 -9.55
CA PHE A 11 -9.07 -11.37 -8.40
C PHE A 11 -10.12 -10.29 -8.74
N ILE A 12 -9.99 -9.65 -9.91
CA ILE A 12 -10.96 -8.66 -10.39
C ILE A 12 -12.32 -9.32 -10.68
N ASP A 13 -12.32 -10.50 -11.30
CA ASP A 13 -13.55 -11.25 -11.61
C ASP A 13 -14.28 -11.66 -10.31
N ILE A 14 -13.54 -12.13 -9.29
CA ILE A 14 -14.09 -12.44 -7.97
C ILE A 14 -14.67 -11.18 -7.32
N TYR A 15 -13.93 -10.06 -7.34
CA TYR A 15 -14.40 -8.79 -6.80
C TYR A 15 -15.72 -8.34 -7.46
N HIS A 16 -15.82 -8.43 -8.79
CA HIS A 16 -17.06 -8.07 -9.49
C HIS A 16 -18.20 -9.05 -9.24
N SER A 17 -17.90 -10.34 -9.04
CA SER A 17 -18.92 -11.37 -8.79
C SER A 17 -19.55 -11.26 -7.42
N PHE A 18 -18.74 -10.93 -6.41
CA PHE A 18 -19.20 -10.83 -5.02
C PHE A 18 -19.51 -9.39 -4.63
N GLY A 19 -18.83 -8.39 -5.21
CA GLY A 19 -19.09 -6.97 -5.04
C GLY A 19 -19.32 -6.56 -3.59
N ASP A 20 -20.28 -5.65 -3.40
CA ASP A 20 -20.68 -5.18 -2.08
C ASP A 20 -21.74 -6.07 -1.40
N ARG A 21 -21.77 -7.37 -1.72
CA ARG A 21 -22.72 -8.29 -1.10
C ARG A 21 -22.39 -8.47 0.37
N SER A 22 -23.25 -7.94 1.22
CA SER A 22 -23.30 -8.25 2.64
C SER A 22 -24.49 -9.17 2.86
N GLY A 23 -24.29 -10.31 3.54
CA GLY A 23 -25.38 -11.09 4.10
C GLY A 23 -25.74 -10.56 5.49
N ASP A 24 -26.86 -10.99 6.05
CA ASP A 24 -27.28 -10.60 7.39
C ASP A 24 -26.25 -11.00 8.47
N ASP A 25 -25.53 -12.09 8.24
CA ASP A 25 -24.59 -12.69 9.21
C ASP A 25 -23.11 -12.49 8.86
N PHE A 26 -22.76 -11.94 7.70
CA PHE A 26 -21.36 -11.75 7.30
C PHE A 26 -21.16 -10.59 6.36
N ARG A 27 -19.92 -10.07 6.38
CA ARG A 27 -19.46 -9.01 5.47
C ARG A 27 -18.20 -9.45 4.74
N ILE A 28 -18.21 -9.37 3.42
CA ILE A 28 -17.01 -9.60 2.59
C ILE A 28 -16.25 -8.28 2.48
N LEU A 29 -14.97 -8.31 2.84
CA LEU A 29 -14.06 -7.18 2.69
C LEU A 29 -13.03 -7.51 1.63
N PHE A 30 -12.95 -6.70 0.59
CA PHE A 30 -11.92 -6.81 -0.44
C PHE A 30 -10.84 -5.76 -0.22
N ASP A 31 -9.60 -6.21 -0.11
CA ASP A 31 -8.44 -5.32 -0.13
C ASP A 31 -8.02 -5.05 -1.58
N ILE A 32 -8.85 -4.28 -2.30
CA ILE A 32 -8.61 -3.88 -3.69
C ILE A 32 -8.24 -2.41 -3.78
N PRO A 33 -7.31 -2.01 -4.69
CA PRO A 33 -6.95 -0.61 -4.85
C PRO A 33 -8.16 0.26 -5.22
N PRO A 34 -8.23 1.54 -4.74
CA PRO A 34 -9.34 2.44 -5.03
C PRO A 34 -9.65 2.63 -6.52
N ALA A 35 -8.65 2.49 -7.38
CA ALA A 35 -8.83 2.59 -8.83
C ALA A 35 -9.81 1.56 -9.40
N PHE A 36 -10.00 0.41 -8.74
CA PHE A 36 -10.90 -0.66 -9.17
C PHE A 36 -12.26 -0.64 -8.47
N GLN A 37 -12.41 0.22 -7.47
CA GLN A 37 -13.66 0.32 -6.73
C GLN A 37 -14.70 1.13 -7.51
N SER A 38 -15.99 0.80 -7.29
CA SER A 38 -17.09 1.57 -7.86
C SER A 38 -17.15 2.98 -7.25
N VAL A 39 -17.77 3.93 -7.94
CA VAL A 39 -17.96 5.29 -7.41
C VAL A 39 -18.85 5.26 -6.17
N SER A 40 -19.85 4.38 -6.13
CA SER A 40 -20.71 4.19 -4.95
C SER A 40 -19.94 3.70 -3.73
N THR A 41 -19.05 2.74 -3.92
CA THR A 41 -18.16 2.24 -2.84
C THR A 41 -17.22 3.34 -2.33
N LEU A 42 -16.66 4.14 -3.24
CA LEU A 42 -15.77 5.25 -2.89
C LEU A 42 -16.49 6.39 -2.17
N ALA A 43 -17.75 6.66 -2.54
CA ALA A 43 -18.57 7.71 -1.92
C ALA A 43 -19.16 7.29 -0.58
N GLY A 44 -19.32 5.98 -0.35
CA GLY A 44 -19.74 5.43 0.93
C GLY A 44 -18.58 5.36 1.94
N ASN A 45 -18.89 4.96 3.17
CA ASN A 45 -17.91 4.81 4.26
C ASN A 45 -16.87 3.67 4.02
N GLY A 46 -16.85 3.10 2.83
CA GLY A 46 -15.95 2.02 2.42
C GLY A 46 -14.68 2.45 1.69
N SER A 47 -14.47 3.76 1.49
CA SER A 47 -13.24 4.26 0.89
C SER A 47 -12.04 3.79 1.70
N GLY A 48 -11.20 3.00 1.04
CA GLY A 48 -10.07 2.31 1.66
C GLY A 48 -9.29 3.21 2.59
N LYS A 49 -9.08 2.73 3.81
CA LYS A 49 -8.28 3.46 4.80
C LYS A 49 -6.90 3.70 4.18
N THR A 50 -6.55 4.95 4.00
CA THR A 50 -5.20 5.33 3.58
C THR A 50 -4.21 4.84 4.62
N CYS A 51 -3.14 4.19 4.16
CA CYS A 51 -2.05 3.81 5.05
C CYS A 51 -1.43 5.08 5.67
N GLY A 52 -1.38 5.13 7.00
CA GLY A 52 -0.79 6.26 7.74
C GLY A 52 0.73 6.35 7.67
N ILE A 53 1.39 5.69 6.72
CA ILE A 53 2.85 5.50 6.64
C ILE A 53 3.66 6.81 6.73
N ARG A 54 3.11 7.92 6.31
CA ARG A 54 3.77 9.23 6.40
C ARG A 54 3.80 9.80 7.83
N ASN A 55 2.99 9.26 8.73
CA ASN A 55 2.78 9.79 10.07
C ASN A 55 2.99 8.75 11.16
N ILE A 56 3.59 7.60 10.82
CA ILE A 56 3.86 6.53 11.77
C ILE A 56 5.32 6.11 11.72
N ILE A 57 5.76 5.57 12.83
CA ILE A 57 7.00 4.82 12.99
C ILE A 57 6.69 3.61 13.87
N GLY A 58 7.23 2.46 13.55
CA GLY A 58 7.01 1.23 14.31
C GLY A 58 8.11 1.03 15.34
N VAL A 59 7.75 0.61 16.55
CA VAL A 59 8.68 0.05 17.53
C VAL A 59 8.28 -1.39 17.76
N LEU A 60 9.20 -2.30 17.48
CA LEU A 60 8.98 -3.74 17.58
C LEU A 60 9.24 -4.23 19.01
N SER A 61 8.78 -5.44 19.33
CA SER A 61 8.89 -6.01 20.67
C SER A 61 10.33 -6.18 21.18
N ASN A 62 11.29 -6.33 20.27
CA ASN A 62 12.72 -6.39 20.58
C ASN A 62 13.39 -5.00 20.72
N GLY A 63 12.61 -3.93 20.50
CA GLY A 63 13.08 -2.55 20.53
C GLY A 63 13.55 -2.00 19.19
N ASP A 64 13.52 -2.76 18.11
CA ASP A 64 13.88 -2.26 16.79
C ASP A 64 12.88 -1.21 16.31
N ILE A 65 13.40 -0.19 15.64
CA ILE A 65 12.63 0.88 15.03
C ILE A 65 12.49 0.54 13.54
N SER A 66 11.28 0.59 13.03
CA SER A 66 10.96 0.29 11.62
C SER A 66 10.01 1.32 11.04
N ILE A 67 9.89 1.37 9.71
CA ILE A 67 8.93 2.25 9.03
C ILE A 67 7.48 2.00 9.46
N CYS A 68 7.15 0.75 9.82
CA CYS A 68 5.83 0.34 10.35
C CYS A 68 5.94 -1.07 10.96
N GLY A 69 4.86 -1.58 11.57
CA GLY A 69 4.84 -2.91 12.17
C GLY A 69 5.02 -4.08 11.18
N ILE A 70 4.79 -3.86 9.89
CA ILE A 70 4.96 -4.89 8.83
C ILE A 70 6.37 -4.83 8.23
N GLY A 71 7.05 -3.70 8.32
CA GLY A 71 8.39 -3.49 7.76
C GLY A 71 9.53 -4.30 8.41
N ASN A 72 9.24 -5.08 9.44
CA ASN A 72 10.22 -5.88 10.18
C ASN A 72 10.74 -7.11 9.40
N VAL A 73 10.12 -7.48 8.31
CA VAL A 73 10.55 -8.60 7.46
C VAL A 73 11.82 -8.25 6.67
N GLU A 74 12.00 -6.98 6.37
CA GLU A 74 13.14 -6.47 5.61
C GLU A 74 14.10 -5.74 6.54
N LYS A 75 15.32 -6.24 6.64
CA LYS A 75 16.36 -5.66 7.52
C LYS A 75 16.70 -4.22 7.14
N GLU A 76 16.64 -3.91 5.86
CA GLU A 76 16.90 -2.59 5.30
C GLU A 76 15.86 -1.55 5.70
N LEU A 77 14.69 -2.00 6.19
CA LEU A 77 13.63 -1.13 6.72
C LEU A 77 13.68 -1.00 8.24
N LEU A 78 14.71 -1.58 8.89
CA LEU A 78 15.03 -1.34 10.29
C LEU A 78 15.93 -0.11 10.39
N LEU A 79 15.49 0.88 11.15
CA LEU A 79 16.07 2.22 11.21
C LEU A 79 16.94 2.44 12.48
N GLY A 80 17.04 1.41 13.32
CA GLY A 80 17.76 1.43 14.56
C GLY A 80 17.07 0.69 15.69
N ASN A 81 17.45 0.96 16.95
CA ASN A 81 16.86 0.36 18.13
C ASN A 81 16.68 1.43 19.23
N VAL A 82 15.57 1.39 19.93
CA VAL A 82 15.25 2.40 20.98
C VAL A 82 16.24 2.43 22.16
N ARG A 83 17.06 1.38 22.31
CA ARG A 83 18.13 1.37 23.34
C ARG A 83 19.32 2.24 22.95
N THR A 84 19.49 2.52 21.65
CA THR A 84 20.66 3.21 21.10
C THR A 84 20.30 4.44 20.27
N HIS A 85 19.03 4.58 19.86
CA HIS A 85 18.56 5.68 19.01
C HIS A 85 17.35 6.37 19.65
N SER A 86 17.33 7.69 19.61
CA SER A 86 16.16 8.48 19.94
C SER A 86 15.13 8.37 18.81
N LEU A 87 13.86 8.11 19.14
CA LEU A 87 12.76 8.11 18.18
C LEU A 87 12.63 9.45 17.44
N GLU A 88 12.85 10.55 18.19
CA GLU A 88 12.84 11.89 17.60
C GLU A 88 13.95 12.07 16.56
N SER A 89 15.14 11.57 16.84
CA SER A 89 16.27 11.62 15.90
C SER A 89 15.97 10.82 14.64
N VAL A 90 15.49 9.57 14.77
CA VAL A 90 15.11 8.74 13.62
C VAL A 90 14.01 9.44 12.82
N TRP A 91 12.96 9.93 13.48
CA TRP A 91 11.85 10.63 12.81
C TRP A 91 12.29 11.84 12.01
N LYS A 92 13.24 12.62 12.52
CA LYS A 92 13.69 13.88 11.90
C LYS A 92 14.77 13.69 10.85
N PHE A 93 15.68 12.75 11.04
CA PHE A 93 16.94 12.72 10.30
C PHE A 93 17.16 11.44 9.48
N ASP A 94 16.41 10.35 9.75
CA ASP A 94 16.55 9.14 8.95
C ASP A 94 16.10 9.39 7.49
N GLU A 95 16.94 9.01 6.55
CA GLU A 95 16.72 9.27 5.12
C GLU A 95 15.50 8.53 4.57
N THR A 96 15.23 7.31 5.05
CA THR A 96 14.07 6.51 4.63
C THR A 96 12.77 7.15 5.09
N ILE A 97 12.73 7.59 6.36
CA ILE A 97 11.55 8.30 6.91
C ILE A 97 11.33 9.62 6.18
N ARG A 98 12.38 10.37 5.92
CA ARG A 98 12.30 11.63 5.17
C ARG A 98 11.78 11.39 3.75
N MET A 99 12.33 10.43 3.02
CA MET A 99 11.86 10.05 1.69
C MET A 99 10.37 9.69 1.70
N ILE A 100 9.90 8.86 2.65
CA ILE A 100 8.49 8.51 2.77
C ILE A 100 7.62 9.75 2.99
N ARG A 101 8.03 10.66 3.86
CA ARG A 101 7.26 11.85 4.21
C ARG A 101 7.23 12.91 3.13
N GLU A 102 8.35 13.12 2.45
CA GLU A 102 8.55 14.20 1.48
C GLU A 102 8.15 13.77 0.06
N ASP A 103 8.46 12.54 -0.32
CA ASP A 103 8.33 12.05 -1.69
C ASP A 103 6.98 11.39 -2.00
N LEU A 104 6.28 10.84 -0.99
CA LEU A 104 4.94 10.32 -1.20
C LEU A 104 3.89 11.45 -1.21
N PRO A 105 2.94 11.38 -2.11
CA PRO A 105 2.77 10.46 -3.24
C PRO A 105 3.43 10.96 -4.53
N GLY A 106 4.17 12.04 -4.48
CA GLY A 106 4.69 12.76 -5.65
C GLY A 106 5.61 11.93 -6.54
N LYS A 107 6.47 11.11 -5.92
CA LYS A 107 7.48 10.31 -6.62
C LYS A 107 7.08 8.83 -6.79
N LEU A 108 5.81 8.47 -6.63
CA LEU A 108 5.37 7.11 -6.93
C LEU A 108 5.66 6.73 -8.38
N GLY A 109 6.19 5.50 -8.56
CA GLY A 109 6.51 4.93 -9.86
C GLY A 109 5.31 4.28 -10.57
N GLY A 110 5.58 3.72 -11.73
CA GLY A 110 4.62 2.95 -12.52
C GLY A 110 3.33 3.70 -12.81
N VAL A 111 2.22 2.96 -12.92
CA VAL A 111 0.88 3.52 -13.16
C VAL A 111 0.40 4.43 -12.03
N CYS A 112 0.90 4.22 -10.80
CA CYS A 112 0.54 5.04 -9.65
C CYS A 112 0.91 6.52 -9.83
N ARG A 113 1.97 6.82 -10.59
CA ARG A 113 2.37 8.18 -10.93
C ARG A 113 1.25 8.97 -11.61
N ARG A 114 0.47 8.31 -12.46
CA ARG A 114 -0.61 8.88 -13.26
C ARG A 114 -2.01 8.64 -12.68
N CYS A 115 -2.13 7.88 -11.57
CA CYS A 115 -3.41 7.54 -10.99
C CYS A 115 -4.02 8.75 -10.25
N MET A 116 -5.30 9.03 -10.50
CA MET A 116 -6.05 10.09 -9.81
C MET A 116 -6.14 9.87 -8.29
N PHE A 117 -6.08 8.61 -7.85
CA PHE A 117 -6.14 8.24 -6.42
C PHE A 117 -4.78 8.26 -5.72
N LYS A 118 -3.68 8.64 -6.37
CA LYS A 118 -2.35 8.59 -5.75
C LYS A 118 -2.25 9.32 -4.42
N LYS A 119 -2.98 10.45 -4.26
CA LYS A 119 -2.97 11.26 -3.02
C LYS A 119 -3.70 10.58 -1.86
N SER A 120 -4.73 9.80 -2.11
CA SER A 120 -5.48 9.06 -1.09
C SER A 120 -4.98 7.64 -0.90
N CYS A 121 -4.49 6.99 -1.95
CA CYS A 121 -4.00 5.61 -1.95
C CYS A 121 -2.56 5.48 -1.43
N MET A 122 -1.69 6.46 -1.70
CA MET A 122 -0.25 6.48 -1.33
C MET A 122 0.56 5.27 -1.84
N GLY A 123 0.08 4.58 -2.90
CA GLY A 123 0.72 3.35 -3.40
C GLY A 123 0.44 2.11 -2.54
N ARG A 124 -0.56 2.15 -1.67
CA ARG A 124 -0.93 1.09 -0.72
C ARG A 124 0.23 0.73 0.22
N CYS A 125 0.58 -0.56 0.33
CA CYS A 125 1.62 -1.01 1.25
C CYS A 125 3.01 -0.89 0.62
N ILE A 126 3.73 0.19 0.91
CA ILE A 126 5.08 0.41 0.40
C ILE A 126 6.11 -0.60 0.94
N ALA A 127 5.88 -1.16 2.13
CA ALA A 127 6.72 -2.24 2.65
C ALA A 127 6.58 -3.51 1.81
N HIS A 128 5.36 -3.86 1.37
CA HIS A 128 5.14 -4.97 0.45
C HIS A 128 5.76 -4.69 -0.93
N THR A 129 5.65 -3.46 -1.42
CA THR A 129 6.32 -3.06 -2.67
C THR A 129 7.83 -3.23 -2.54
N TYR A 130 8.42 -2.77 -1.43
CA TYR A 130 9.86 -2.93 -1.17
C TYR A 130 10.28 -4.40 -1.14
N HIS A 131 9.55 -5.24 -0.41
CA HIS A 131 9.80 -6.68 -0.35
C HIS A 131 9.90 -7.34 -1.74
N ARG A 132 9.14 -6.86 -2.70
CA ARG A 132 9.06 -7.44 -4.04
C ARG A 132 10.00 -6.81 -5.06
N THR A 133 10.37 -5.56 -4.87
CA THR A 133 11.09 -4.76 -5.90
C THR A 133 12.40 -4.16 -5.40
N GLY A 134 12.64 -4.16 -4.09
CA GLY A 134 13.74 -3.44 -3.46
C GLY A 134 13.59 -1.91 -3.49
N LYS A 135 12.39 -1.38 -3.83
CA LYS A 135 12.13 0.05 -3.93
C LYS A 135 10.82 0.42 -3.24
N LEU A 136 10.86 1.38 -2.31
CA LEU A 136 9.68 1.83 -1.56
C LEU A 136 8.64 2.54 -2.43
N LEU A 137 9.08 3.29 -3.43
CA LEU A 137 8.23 4.17 -4.22
C LEU A 137 7.88 3.64 -5.61
N ASP A 138 8.09 2.34 -5.86
CA ASP A 138 7.88 1.74 -7.19
C ASP A 138 6.39 1.64 -7.60
N GLY A 139 5.49 1.93 -6.67
CA GLY A 139 4.04 1.89 -6.86
C GLY A 139 3.44 0.54 -6.51
N ASP A 140 2.11 0.46 -6.52
CA ASP A 140 1.39 -0.76 -6.17
C ASP A 140 1.54 -1.83 -7.26
N LEU A 141 1.94 -3.03 -6.84
CA LEU A 141 2.24 -4.14 -7.75
C LEU A 141 1.00 -4.66 -8.48
N PHE A 142 -0.15 -4.73 -7.80
CA PHE A 142 -1.39 -5.16 -8.41
C PHE A 142 -1.82 -4.17 -9.51
N CYS A 143 -1.77 -2.87 -9.22
CA CYS A 143 -2.05 -1.83 -10.20
C CYS A 143 -1.08 -1.88 -11.39
N GLY A 144 0.21 -2.09 -11.12
CA GLY A 144 1.23 -2.21 -12.15
C GLY A 144 1.00 -3.40 -13.08
N GLU A 145 0.67 -4.55 -12.52
CA GLU A 145 0.36 -5.75 -13.29
C GLU A 145 -0.96 -5.59 -14.07
N ALA A 146 -2.01 -5.08 -13.42
CA ALA A 146 -3.28 -4.80 -14.09
C ALA A 146 -3.11 -3.84 -15.27
N TYR A 147 -2.28 -2.81 -15.12
CA TYR A 147 -1.99 -1.86 -16.21
C TYR A 147 -1.28 -2.54 -17.37
N ARG A 148 -0.26 -3.34 -17.10
CA ARG A 148 0.48 -4.10 -18.13
C ARG A 148 -0.41 -5.08 -18.90
N LEU A 149 -1.42 -5.66 -18.23
CA LEU A 149 -2.37 -6.62 -18.82
C LEU A 149 -3.62 -5.96 -19.43
N GLY A 150 -3.73 -4.62 -19.40
CA GLY A 150 -4.88 -3.90 -19.96
C GLY A 150 -6.15 -3.92 -19.09
N PHE A 151 -6.06 -4.31 -17.82
CA PHE A 151 -7.19 -4.33 -16.87
C PHE A 151 -7.29 -3.07 -16.00
N PHE A 152 -6.29 -2.20 -16.03
CA PHE A 152 -6.36 -0.96 -15.25
C PHE A 152 -7.36 0.02 -15.89
N PRO A 153 -8.31 0.58 -15.10
CA PRO A 153 -9.32 1.48 -15.66
C PRO A 153 -8.69 2.79 -16.17
N GLU A 154 -8.72 3.03 -17.47
CA GLU A 154 -8.14 4.24 -18.09
C GLU A 154 -8.77 5.53 -17.55
N SER A 155 -10.08 5.50 -17.20
CA SER A 155 -10.79 6.63 -16.58
C SER A 155 -10.20 7.08 -15.24
N ARG A 156 -9.28 6.32 -14.67
CA ARG A 156 -8.58 6.63 -13.41
C ARG A 156 -7.20 7.25 -13.62
N LEU A 157 -6.80 7.46 -14.85
CA LEU A 157 -5.52 8.10 -15.23
C LEU A 157 -5.70 9.60 -15.51
N ILE A 158 -4.71 10.39 -15.08
CA ILE A 158 -4.59 11.83 -15.30
C ILE A 158 -3.25 12.17 -15.94
#